data_ec86dca96e884c730b1e4091f1ed2026
#
_entry.id   ec86dca96e884c730b1e4091f1ed2026
#
_cell.length_a   1.000
_cell.length_b   1.000
_cell.length_c   1.000
_cell.angle_alpha   90.00
_cell.angle_beta   90.00
_cell.angle_gamma   90.00
#
_symmetry.space_group_name_H-M   'P 1'
#
loop_
_entity.id
_entity.type
_entity.pdbx_description
1 polymer ?
#
loop_
_entity_poly.entity_id
_entity_poly.type
_entity_poly.pdbx_seq_one_letter_code
_entity_poly.pdbx_strand_id
1 'polypeptide(L)'
;MKITRFILSALFGCCLVLSAAACSDLSGDNSDFDFGDMTSDEPENPYDGQGYDRLPNSVRLATYNTHRCEGWTQNSGTDRANYNNTAKVISLMDPDVIALQELDKNTTWHPTDQLQELADRTGMRPYYCKTIDYRGGDYGIGILCKTAPKTTYAGDLPGTEARKFFLAEFDDYIFIATHFCHKEAANRERSLEIIGEYIAANYAAYAKPIYLAGDLNMKNIPLAATKSWKVISTSANTFVNSSSPSRIDFVLVY
;
A
#
# COMPACT_ATOMS: atom_id res chain seq x y z
N MET A 1 10.65 26.00 -7.75
CA MET A 1 9.68 24.96 -7.36
C MET A 1 9.94 24.60 -5.91
N LYS A 2 9.03 24.92 -5.01
CA LYS A 2 9.20 24.61 -3.59
C LYS A 2 9.00 23.11 -3.43
N ILE A 3 10.01 22.42 -2.88
CA ILE A 3 9.91 21.00 -2.52
C ILE A 3 8.81 20.91 -1.47
N THR A 4 7.67 20.38 -1.87
CA THR A 4 6.55 20.15 -0.98
C THR A 4 6.96 19.07 0.02
N ARG A 5 6.94 19.39 1.29
CA ARG A 5 7.15 18.38 2.34
C ARG A 5 6.02 17.36 2.22
N PHE A 6 6.37 16.14 1.82
CA PHE A 6 5.42 15.05 1.79
C PHE A 6 5.07 14.67 3.21
N ILE A 7 3.84 14.89 3.55
CA ILE A 7 3.27 14.30 4.74
C ILE A 7 2.86 12.90 4.34
N LEU A 8 3.76 11.96 4.53
CA LEU A 8 3.36 10.58 4.67
C LEU A 8 2.64 10.51 6.00
N SER A 9 1.36 10.76 5.97
CA SER A 9 0.61 10.77 7.21
C SER A 9 0.58 9.36 7.76
N ALA A 10 1.14 9.20 8.84
CA ALA A 10 0.53 9.02 10.13
C ALA A 10 -0.56 7.97 10.27
N LEU A 11 -0.77 7.17 9.29
CA LEU A 11 -1.59 6.00 9.47
C LEU A 11 -1.02 4.95 10.35
N PHE A 12 0.25 5.08 10.56
CA PHE A 12 0.89 4.30 11.58
C PHE A 12 0.39 4.64 12.98
N GLY A 13 -0.04 5.86 13.23
CA GLY A 13 -0.71 6.21 14.47
C GLY A 13 -2.03 5.45 14.65
N CYS A 14 -2.82 5.30 13.59
CA CYS A 14 -4.10 4.61 13.69
C CYS A 14 -3.95 3.09 13.76
N CYS A 15 -3.12 2.50 12.91
CA CYS A 15 -2.81 1.08 13.03
C CYS A 15 -2.03 0.76 14.31
N LEU A 16 -1.15 1.66 14.78
CA LEU A 16 -0.41 1.50 16.04
C LEU A 16 -1.31 1.64 17.27
N VAL A 17 -2.22 2.60 17.28
CA VAL A 17 -3.13 2.77 18.43
C VAL A 17 -4.18 1.65 18.46
N LEU A 18 -4.71 1.25 17.31
CA LEU A 18 -5.64 0.11 17.25
C LEU A 18 -4.93 -1.23 17.48
N SER A 19 -3.71 -1.41 16.99
CA SER A 19 -2.96 -2.63 17.24
C SER A 19 -2.35 -2.69 18.65
N ALA A 20 -1.92 -1.58 19.24
CA ALA A 20 -1.44 -1.57 20.61
C ALA A 20 -2.58 -1.79 21.62
N ALA A 21 -3.76 -1.24 21.38
CA ALA A 21 -4.95 -1.52 22.18
C ALA A 21 -5.44 -2.97 21.99
N ALA A 22 -5.37 -3.51 20.79
CA ALA A 22 -5.72 -4.89 20.49
C ALA A 22 -4.70 -5.90 21.03
N CYS A 23 -3.42 -5.51 21.21
CA CYS A 23 -2.40 -6.40 21.75
C CYS A 23 -2.44 -6.55 23.28
N SER A 24 -3.14 -5.68 24.02
CA SER A 24 -3.25 -5.79 25.47
C SER A 24 -4.37 -6.71 25.94
N ASP A 25 -5.34 -7.06 25.06
CA ASP A 25 -6.55 -7.83 25.42
C ASP A 25 -6.73 -9.13 24.60
N LEU A 26 -5.66 -9.83 24.29
CA LEU A 26 -5.69 -11.08 23.51
C LEU A 26 -6.31 -12.29 24.24
N SER A 27 -6.96 -12.12 25.38
CA SER A 27 -7.70 -13.17 26.09
C SER A 27 -9.21 -13.00 26.14
N GLY A 28 -9.76 -11.96 25.49
CA GLY A 28 -11.18 -11.65 25.40
C GLY A 28 -11.74 -11.86 24.01
N ASP A 29 -12.99 -12.30 23.94
CA ASP A 29 -13.81 -12.38 22.75
C ASP A 29 -13.80 -11.04 22.00
N ASN A 30 -13.13 -10.98 20.84
CA ASN A 30 -12.98 -9.78 20.03
C ASN A 30 -14.22 -9.47 19.16
N SER A 31 -15.40 -9.96 19.55
CA SER A 31 -16.65 -9.72 18.82
C SER A 31 -17.15 -8.28 18.89
N ASP A 32 -16.61 -7.43 19.77
CA ASP A 32 -17.13 -6.11 20.08
C ASP A 32 -16.33 -4.93 19.49
N PHE A 33 -15.46 -5.14 18.51
CA PHE A 33 -14.92 -4.02 17.73
C PHE A 33 -15.94 -3.59 16.66
N ASP A 34 -17.02 -2.98 17.12
CA ASP A 34 -17.97 -2.27 16.27
C ASP A 34 -17.32 -0.97 15.77
N PHE A 35 -16.87 -0.98 14.52
CA PHE A 35 -16.44 0.24 13.84
C PHE A 35 -17.60 1.12 13.38
N GLY A 36 -18.81 0.87 13.86
CA GLY A 36 -20.01 1.58 13.46
C GLY A 36 -20.46 1.24 12.03
N ASP A 37 -21.72 1.48 11.77
CA ASP A 37 -22.30 1.33 10.44
C ASP A 37 -21.66 2.35 9.49
N MET A 38 -20.90 1.87 8.50
CA MET A 38 -20.27 2.70 7.46
C MET A 38 -21.27 3.28 6.46
N THR A 39 -22.58 3.09 6.68
CA THR A 39 -23.62 3.59 5.78
C THR A 39 -24.09 5.01 6.10
N SER A 40 -23.65 5.61 7.20
CA SER A 40 -24.02 6.96 7.61
C SER A 40 -22.78 7.81 7.79
N ASP A 41 -22.72 8.85 7.02
CA ASP A 41 -21.79 9.98 7.09
C ASP A 41 -20.30 9.66 6.81
N GLU A 42 -19.65 10.54 6.09
CA GLU A 42 -18.20 10.49 5.85
C GLU A 42 -17.47 10.27 7.18
N PRO A 43 -16.64 9.22 7.32
CA PRO A 43 -15.93 9.01 8.57
C PRO A 43 -15.04 10.22 8.81
N GLU A 44 -15.32 10.99 9.85
CA GLU A 44 -14.40 12.04 10.29
C GLU A 44 -13.02 11.42 10.46
N ASN A 45 -12.03 11.99 9.77
CA ASN A 45 -10.65 11.60 9.98
C ASN A 45 -10.30 11.95 11.43
N PRO A 46 -10.09 10.97 12.34
CA PRO A 46 -9.85 11.24 13.75
C PRO A 46 -8.54 12.01 13.99
N TYR A 47 -7.77 12.25 12.93
CA TYR A 47 -6.50 12.98 12.93
C TYR A 47 -6.61 14.35 12.26
N ASP A 48 -7.80 14.78 11.82
CA ASP A 48 -8.00 16.13 11.34
C ASP A 48 -7.61 17.13 12.43
N GLY A 49 -6.81 18.13 12.07
CA GLY A 49 -6.26 19.10 13.01
C GLY A 49 -5.09 18.59 13.87
N GLN A 50 -4.60 17.37 13.67
CA GLN A 50 -3.44 16.83 14.40
C GLN A 50 -2.12 16.87 13.61
N GLY A 51 -2.00 17.77 12.64
CA GLY A 51 -0.80 17.90 11.81
C GLY A 51 -0.79 16.98 10.58
N TYR A 52 -1.91 16.36 10.31
CA TYR A 52 -2.12 15.49 9.14
C TYR A 52 -3.01 16.14 8.08
N ASP A 53 -3.33 17.41 8.25
CA ASP A 53 -4.09 18.18 7.28
C ASP A 53 -3.43 18.16 5.91
N ARG A 54 -4.27 18.13 4.88
CA ARG A 54 -3.79 18.19 3.51
C ARG A 54 -3.17 19.56 3.24
N LEU A 55 -1.89 19.55 2.85
CA LEU A 55 -1.23 20.76 2.40
C LEU A 55 -1.78 21.20 1.04
N PRO A 56 -2.05 22.49 0.83
CA PRO A 56 -2.45 23.01 -0.48
C PRO A 56 -1.46 22.58 -1.58
N ASN A 57 -1.96 22.17 -2.73
CA ASN A 57 -1.16 21.73 -3.88
C ASN A 57 -0.20 20.57 -3.56
N SER A 58 -0.58 19.69 -2.65
CA SER A 58 0.16 18.48 -2.33
C SER A 58 -0.53 17.23 -2.90
N VAL A 59 0.26 16.18 -3.11
CA VAL A 59 -0.22 14.84 -3.42
C VAL A 59 -0.01 13.97 -2.18
N ARG A 60 -1.05 13.27 -1.74
CA ARG A 60 -0.98 12.32 -0.63
C ARG A 60 -0.79 10.92 -1.18
N LEU A 61 0.36 10.33 -0.89
CA LEU A 61 0.75 8.99 -1.33
C LEU A 61 0.65 8.02 -0.15
N ALA A 62 0.18 6.81 -0.41
CA ALA A 62 0.14 5.76 0.60
C ALA A 62 0.56 4.40 0.05
N THR A 63 0.86 3.48 0.95
CA THR A 63 1.00 2.05 0.67
C THR A 63 0.40 1.25 1.82
N TYR A 64 -0.26 0.14 1.50
CA TYR A 64 -0.88 -0.72 2.49
C TYR A 64 -0.89 -2.18 2.01
N ASN A 65 -0.14 -3.04 2.69
CA ASN A 65 -0.27 -4.48 2.51
C ASN A 65 -1.55 -4.92 3.22
N THR A 66 -2.55 -5.35 2.44
CA THR A 66 -3.90 -5.67 2.94
C THR A 66 -4.01 -7.06 3.54
N HIS A 67 -3.01 -7.90 3.35
CA HIS A 67 -3.07 -9.32 3.73
C HIS A 67 -4.38 -9.96 3.25
N ARG A 68 -4.70 -9.82 1.97
CA ARG A 68 -5.94 -10.31 1.32
C ARG A 68 -7.23 -9.75 1.93
N CYS A 69 -7.16 -8.55 2.51
CA CYS A 69 -8.24 -7.95 3.29
C CYS A 69 -8.70 -8.82 4.47
N GLU A 70 -7.94 -9.82 4.87
CA GLU A 70 -8.20 -10.65 6.04
C GLU A 70 -7.89 -9.82 7.29
N GLY A 71 -8.92 -9.32 7.97
CA GLY A 71 -8.77 -8.63 9.26
C GLY A 71 -8.47 -9.62 10.41
N TRP A 72 -8.29 -9.08 11.61
CA TRP A 72 -8.07 -9.89 12.84
C TRP A 72 -9.26 -10.79 13.18
N THR A 73 -10.46 -10.41 12.77
CA THR A 73 -11.65 -11.26 12.93
C THR A 73 -11.70 -12.22 11.75
N GLN A 74 -11.27 -13.44 11.97
CA GLN A 74 -11.51 -14.51 11.02
C GLN A 74 -13.01 -14.78 10.96
N ASN A 75 -13.67 -14.24 9.95
CA ASN A 75 -15.01 -14.68 9.64
C ASN A 75 -14.96 -16.17 9.30
N SER A 76 -15.75 -16.96 9.99
CA SER A 76 -15.80 -18.42 9.82
C SER A 76 -16.46 -18.87 8.52
N GLY A 77 -16.68 -17.95 7.56
CA GLY A 77 -17.30 -18.21 6.25
C GLY A 77 -16.29 -18.55 5.15
N THR A 78 -16.81 -18.75 3.96
CA THR A 78 -16.02 -19.01 2.74
C THR A 78 -15.25 -17.78 2.26
N ASP A 79 -15.72 -16.58 2.59
CA ASP A 79 -15.03 -15.31 2.36
C ASP A 79 -14.55 -14.77 3.72
N ARG A 80 -13.23 -14.73 3.89
CA ARG A 80 -12.57 -14.27 5.12
C ARG A 80 -12.25 -12.78 5.10
N ALA A 81 -12.48 -12.11 3.98
CA ALA A 81 -12.12 -10.72 3.82
C ALA A 81 -13.07 -9.78 4.57
N ASN A 82 -12.51 -8.76 5.20
CA ASN A 82 -13.25 -7.65 5.78
C ASN A 82 -13.00 -6.38 4.96
N TYR A 83 -13.74 -6.24 3.86
CA TYR A 83 -13.60 -5.11 2.94
C TYR A 83 -13.96 -3.77 3.58
N ASN A 84 -14.95 -3.75 4.47
CA ASN A 84 -15.37 -2.53 5.15
C ASN A 84 -14.24 -1.96 6.03
N ASN A 85 -13.60 -2.80 6.82
CA ASN A 85 -12.48 -2.35 7.66
C ASN A 85 -11.28 -1.91 6.82
N THR A 86 -10.94 -2.65 5.77
CA THR A 86 -9.84 -2.26 4.87
C THR A 86 -10.15 -0.94 4.15
N ALA A 87 -11.37 -0.78 3.64
CA ALA A 87 -11.80 0.46 3.00
C ALA A 87 -11.83 1.65 3.97
N LYS A 88 -12.28 1.43 5.22
CA LYS A 88 -12.23 2.45 6.27
C LYS A 88 -10.81 2.93 6.54
N VAL A 89 -9.84 2.02 6.66
CA VAL A 89 -8.43 2.38 6.79
C VAL A 89 -7.98 3.23 5.60
N ILE A 90 -8.31 2.85 4.36
CA ILE A 90 -7.96 3.63 3.16
C ILE A 90 -8.62 5.00 3.20
N SER A 91 -9.90 5.10 3.58
CA SER A 91 -10.62 6.38 3.67
C SER A 91 -10.03 7.31 4.74
N LEU A 92 -9.64 6.78 5.90
CA LEU A 92 -8.93 7.55 6.93
C LEU A 92 -7.57 8.07 6.46
N MET A 93 -6.90 7.35 5.56
CA MET A 93 -5.69 7.83 4.89
C MET A 93 -5.95 8.99 3.95
N ASP A 94 -7.11 9.06 3.36
CA ASP A 94 -7.48 10.01 2.32
C ASP A 94 -6.38 10.18 1.23
N PRO A 95 -5.85 9.09 0.65
CA PRO A 95 -4.77 9.19 -0.33
C PRO A 95 -5.29 9.69 -1.67
N ASP A 96 -4.45 10.39 -2.44
CA ASP A 96 -4.72 10.66 -3.85
C ASP A 96 -4.42 9.42 -4.69
N VAL A 97 -3.40 8.66 -4.27
CA VAL A 97 -3.01 7.38 -4.84
C VAL A 97 -2.41 6.48 -3.76
N ILE A 98 -2.78 5.21 -3.78
CA ILE A 98 -2.31 4.20 -2.83
C ILE A 98 -1.89 2.93 -3.56
N ALA A 99 -0.74 2.37 -3.14
CA ALA A 99 -0.29 1.04 -3.53
C ALA A 99 -0.83 0.00 -2.55
N LEU A 100 -1.49 -1.03 -3.06
CA LEU A 100 -2.05 -2.12 -2.27
C LEU A 100 -1.32 -3.42 -2.63
N GLN A 101 -0.95 -4.19 -1.62
CA GLN A 101 -0.29 -5.48 -1.77
C GLN A 101 -1.19 -6.60 -1.26
N GLU A 102 -0.90 -7.82 -1.72
CA GLU A 102 -1.59 -9.05 -1.33
C GLU A 102 -3.08 -9.04 -1.63
N LEU A 103 -3.43 -8.77 -2.88
CA LEU A 103 -4.82 -8.77 -3.33
C LEU A 103 -5.15 -10.06 -4.07
N ASP A 104 -6.19 -10.74 -3.64
CA ASP A 104 -6.82 -11.84 -4.35
C ASP A 104 -7.86 -11.33 -5.35
N LYS A 105 -7.99 -12.04 -6.46
CA LYS A 105 -9.04 -11.81 -7.44
C LYS A 105 -9.63 -13.12 -7.90
N ASN A 106 -10.91 -13.36 -7.54
CA ASN A 106 -11.67 -14.54 -7.94
C ASN A 106 -11.00 -15.87 -7.54
N THR A 107 -10.32 -15.91 -6.39
CA THR A 107 -9.72 -17.15 -5.87
C THR A 107 -10.77 -18.01 -5.17
N THR A 108 -10.45 -19.29 -4.93
CA THR A 108 -11.35 -20.15 -4.14
C THR A 108 -11.46 -19.73 -2.67
N TRP A 109 -10.52 -18.92 -2.18
CA TRP A 109 -10.59 -18.36 -0.82
C TRP A 109 -11.36 -17.04 -0.77
N HIS A 110 -11.20 -16.23 -1.80
CA HIS A 110 -11.85 -14.94 -1.95
C HIS A 110 -12.44 -14.86 -3.36
N PRO A 111 -13.73 -15.25 -3.51
CA PRO A 111 -14.36 -15.37 -4.83
C PRO A 111 -14.70 -14.04 -5.49
N THR A 112 -14.26 -12.93 -4.92
CA THR A 112 -14.48 -11.55 -5.42
C THR A 112 -13.19 -10.94 -5.95
N ASP A 113 -13.32 -9.85 -6.71
CA ASP A 113 -12.21 -8.96 -7.05
C ASP A 113 -11.99 -7.99 -5.89
N GLN A 114 -11.02 -8.28 -5.01
CA GLN A 114 -10.78 -7.48 -3.80
C GLN A 114 -10.47 -6.01 -4.08
N LEU A 115 -9.74 -5.73 -5.18
CA LEU A 115 -9.45 -4.34 -5.53
C LEU A 115 -10.70 -3.58 -5.97
N GLN A 116 -11.60 -4.24 -6.71
CA GLN A 116 -12.88 -3.63 -7.11
C GLN A 116 -13.77 -3.39 -5.90
N GLU A 117 -13.84 -4.34 -4.96
CA GLU A 117 -14.57 -4.20 -3.70
C GLU A 117 -14.10 -2.99 -2.88
N LEU A 118 -12.79 -2.76 -2.83
CA LEU A 118 -12.23 -1.58 -2.15
C LEU A 118 -12.50 -0.29 -2.94
N ALA A 119 -12.42 -0.34 -4.27
CA ALA A 119 -12.71 0.80 -5.13
C ALA A 119 -14.17 1.28 -4.96
N ASP A 120 -15.12 0.35 -4.94
CA ASP A 120 -16.54 0.64 -4.80
C ASP A 120 -16.85 1.32 -3.45
N ARG A 121 -16.17 0.91 -2.39
CA ARG A 121 -16.35 1.47 -1.04
C ARG A 121 -15.63 2.80 -0.81
N THR A 122 -14.54 3.05 -1.52
CA THR A 122 -13.74 4.26 -1.35
C THR A 122 -14.01 5.33 -2.41
N GLY A 123 -14.78 5.00 -3.46
CA GLY A 123 -15.00 5.89 -4.61
C GLY A 123 -13.74 6.11 -5.46
N MET A 124 -12.68 5.32 -5.25
CA MET A 124 -11.43 5.43 -5.99
C MET A 124 -11.43 4.54 -7.24
N ARG A 125 -10.51 4.80 -8.18
CA ARG A 125 -10.37 4.06 -9.44
C ARG A 125 -9.38 2.92 -9.27
N PRO A 126 -9.75 1.65 -9.59
CA PRO A 126 -8.88 0.50 -9.44
C PRO A 126 -8.02 0.23 -10.68
N TYR A 127 -6.76 -0.14 -10.46
CA TYR A 127 -5.84 -0.65 -11.48
C TYR A 127 -5.12 -1.86 -10.89
N TYR A 128 -5.45 -3.05 -11.41
CA TYR A 128 -4.93 -4.32 -10.90
C TYR A 128 -3.74 -4.80 -11.72
N CYS A 129 -2.74 -5.36 -11.05
CA CYS A 129 -1.58 -6.00 -11.65
C CYS A 129 -1.42 -7.42 -11.09
N LYS A 130 -1.78 -8.41 -11.88
CA LYS A 130 -1.56 -9.83 -11.55
C LYS A 130 -0.08 -10.14 -11.47
N THR A 131 0.33 -10.84 -10.40
CA THR A 131 1.68 -11.37 -10.24
C THR A 131 1.73 -12.88 -10.47
N ILE A 132 0.79 -13.63 -9.92
CA ILE A 132 0.72 -15.09 -10.07
C ILE A 132 -0.72 -15.59 -10.27
N ASP A 133 -0.86 -16.79 -10.83
CA ASP A 133 -2.06 -17.60 -10.72
C ASP A 133 -2.14 -18.17 -9.29
N TYR A 134 -3.26 -18.03 -8.63
CA TYR A 134 -3.40 -18.45 -7.25
C TYR A 134 -4.79 -19.00 -6.97
N ARG A 135 -4.86 -20.27 -6.52
CA ARG A 135 -6.11 -20.90 -6.09
C ARG A 135 -7.29 -20.73 -7.06
N GLY A 136 -7.05 -20.94 -8.36
CA GLY A 136 -8.08 -20.85 -9.39
C GLY A 136 -8.45 -19.43 -9.84
N GLY A 137 -7.83 -18.42 -9.27
CA GLY A 137 -7.92 -17.01 -9.63
C GLY A 137 -6.55 -16.36 -9.71
N ASP A 138 -6.48 -15.06 -9.42
CA ASP A 138 -5.26 -14.24 -9.49
C ASP A 138 -4.87 -13.74 -8.09
N TYR A 139 -3.57 -13.55 -7.88
CA TYR A 139 -3.00 -12.83 -6.76
C TYR A 139 -2.05 -11.76 -7.28
N GLY A 140 -2.07 -10.59 -6.65
CA GLY A 140 -1.25 -9.50 -7.14
C GLY A 140 -1.21 -8.26 -6.27
N ILE A 141 -0.91 -7.16 -6.95
CA ILE A 141 -0.85 -5.82 -6.39
C ILE A 141 -1.84 -4.91 -7.11
N GLY A 142 -2.19 -3.79 -6.49
CA GLY A 142 -3.11 -2.84 -7.09
C GLY A 142 -2.74 -1.39 -6.79
N ILE A 143 -3.31 -0.51 -7.57
CA ILE A 143 -3.34 0.93 -7.33
C ILE A 143 -4.79 1.36 -7.23
N LEU A 144 -5.15 2.08 -6.16
CA LEU A 144 -6.35 2.90 -6.12
C LEU A 144 -5.94 4.37 -6.24
N CYS A 145 -6.66 5.14 -7.04
CA CYS A 145 -6.39 6.57 -7.21
C CYS A 145 -7.66 7.38 -7.43
N LYS A 146 -7.66 8.65 -6.98
CA LYS A 146 -8.78 9.58 -7.21
C LYS A 146 -8.85 10.03 -8.67
N THR A 147 -7.71 10.26 -9.30
CA THR A 147 -7.59 10.71 -10.69
C THR A 147 -7.06 9.57 -11.55
N ALA A 148 -7.63 9.36 -12.74
CA ALA A 148 -7.14 8.34 -13.66
C ALA A 148 -5.71 8.68 -14.15
N PRO A 149 -4.78 7.70 -14.17
CA PRO A 149 -3.49 7.88 -14.82
C PRO A 149 -3.64 7.96 -16.35
N LYS A 150 -2.67 8.56 -17.01
CA LYS A 150 -2.57 8.61 -18.48
C LYS A 150 -2.27 7.23 -19.06
N THR A 151 -1.40 6.50 -18.41
CA THR A 151 -0.97 5.17 -18.81
C THR A 151 -0.53 4.37 -17.61
N THR A 152 -0.53 3.05 -17.77
CA THR A 152 0.02 2.10 -16.79
C THR A 152 0.98 1.14 -17.47
N TYR A 153 1.96 0.62 -16.72
CA TYR A 153 2.92 -0.36 -17.19
C TYR A 153 3.28 -1.32 -16.04
N ALA A 154 3.44 -2.60 -16.35
CA ALA A 154 3.92 -3.60 -15.40
C ALA A 154 5.25 -4.21 -15.88
N GLY A 155 6.23 -4.26 -14.99
CA GLY A 155 7.52 -4.90 -15.23
C GLY A 155 7.78 -6.01 -14.22
N ASP A 156 8.49 -7.06 -14.67
CA ASP A 156 8.81 -8.21 -13.84
C ASP A 156 9.97 -7.90 -12.88
N LEU A 157 9.88 -8.48 -11.68
CA LEU A 157 10.90 -8.42 -10.64
C LEU A 157 11.29 -9.81 -10.17
N PRO A 158 12.55 -10.00 -9.72
CA PRO A 158 13.01 -11.29 -9.22
C PRO A 158 12.34 -11.65 -7.89
N GLY A 159 12.09 -12.95 -7.70
CA GLY A 159 11.53 -13.49 -6.46
C GLY A 159 11.46 -15.00 -6.50
N THR A 160 11.26 -15.62 -5.34
CA THR A 160 10.96 -17.06 -5.22
C THR A 160 9.54 -17.37 -5.70
N GLU A 161 8.70 -16.38 -5.79
CA GLU A 161 7.46 -16.32 -6.58
C GLU A 161 7.51 -15.06 -7.43
N ALA A 162 6.76 -15.01 -8.52
CA ALA A 162 6.79 -13.88 -9.43
C ALA A 162 6.38 -12.57 -8.72
N ARG A 163 7.20 -11.55 -8.90
CA ARG A 163 6.98 -10.20 -8.39
C ARG A 163 6.96 -9.22 -9.55
N LYS A 164 6.30 -8.09 -9.35
CA LYS A 164 6.20 -7.02 -10.35
C LYS A 164 6.32 -5.65 -9.69
N PHE A 165 6.75 -4.67 -10.49
CA PHE A 165 6.40 -3.29 -10.24
C PHE A 165 5.28 -2.87 -11.18
N PHE A 166 4.40 -2.01 -10.72
CA PHE A 166 3.25 -1.52 -11.47
C PHE A 166 3.23 0.00 -11.45
N LEU A 167 3.51 0.60 -12.60
CA LEU A 167 3.66 2.03 -12.80
C LEU A 167 2.36 2.63 -13.30
N ALA A 168 1.98 3.77 -12.72
CA ALA A 168 0.91 4.65 -13.18
C ALA A 168 1.48 6.05 -13.40
N GLU A 169 1.36 6.58 -14.63
CA GLU A 169 1.80 7.92 -15.00
C GLU A 169 0.64 8.91 -14.91
N PHE A 170 0.80 9.94 -14.10
CA PHE A 170 -0.15 11.05 -13.94
C PHE A 170 0.39 12.33 -14.60
N ASP A 171 -0.40 13.42 -14.59
CA ASP A 171 0.05 14.69 -15.17
C ASP A 171 1.29 15.25 -14.49
N ASP A 172 1.39 15.14 -13.18
CA ASP A 172 2.43 15.82 -12.39
C ASP A 172 3.43 14.90 -11.71
N TYR A 173 3.25 13.57 -11.79
CA TYR A 173 4.14 12.59 -11.19
C TYR A 173 3.95 11.20 -11.80
N ILE A 174 4.88 10.31 -11.50
CA ILE A 174 4.74 8.86 -11.70
C ILE A 174 4.64 8.20 -10.33
N PHE A 175 3.75 7.22 -10.21
CA PHE A 175 3.60 6.39 -9.02
C PHE A 175 3.81 4.93 -9.37
N ILE A 176 4.69 4.26 -8.64
CA ILE A 176 5.05 2.85 -8.84
C ILE A 176 4.63 2.07 -7.58
N ALA A 177 3.72 1.12 -7.75
CA ALA A 177 3.36 0.16 -6.71
C ALA A 177 4.22 -1.10 -6.84
N THR A 178 4.59 -1.72 -5.72
CA THR A 178 5.34 -2.98 -5.73
C THR A 178 5.11 -3.80 -4.46
N HIS A 179 5.51 -5.08 -4.53
CA HIS A 179 5.67 -5.98 -3.39
C HIS A 179 6.91 -6.86 -3.64
N PHE A 180 7.99 -6.65 -2.89
CA PHE A 180 9.24 -7.34 -3.10
C PHE A 180 9.26 -8.77 -2.53
N CYS A 181 10.28 -9.54 -2.93
CA CYS A 181 10.49 -10.90 -2.45
C CYS A 181 10.70 -10.92 -0.92
N HIS A 182 9.88 -11.70 -0.20
CA HIS A 182 10.01 -11.81 1.26
C HIS A 182 11.16 -12.70 1.71
N LYS A 183 11.64 -13.64 0.87
CA LYS A 183 12.64 -14.64 1.26
C LYS A 183 14.08 -14.15 1.10
N GLU A 184 14.43 -13.61 -0.07
CA GLU A 184 15.82 -13.41 -0.47
C GLU A 184 16.19 -11.92 -0.56
N ALA A 185 17.22 -11.50 0.21
CA ALA A 185 17.68 -10.12 0.21
C ALA A 185 18.22 -9.69 -1.17
N ALA A 186 18.97 -10.55 -1.84
CA ALA A 186 19.51 -10.26 -3.17
C ALA A 186 18.41 -9.92 -4.21
N ASN A 187 17.25 -10.63 -4.14
CA ASN A 187 16.13 -10.33 -5.03
C ASN A 187 15.53 -8.95 -4.73
N ARG A 188 15.49 -8.53 -3.47
CA ARG A 188 14.98 -7.20 -3.09
C ARG A 188 15.88 -6.07 -3.57
N GLU A 189 17.19 -6.24 -3.39
CA GLU A 189 18.19 -5.28 -3.89
C GLU A 189 18.14 -5.18 -5.41
N ARG A 190 18.11 -6.32 -6.10
CA ARG A 190 17.99 -6.36 -7.56
C ARG A 190 16.69 -5.74 -8.07
N SER A 191 15.59 -5.86 -7.31
CA SER A 191 14.32 -5.22 -7.65
C SER A 191 14.43 -3.70 -7.68
N LEU A 192 15.11 -3.08 -6.70
CA LEU A 192 15.36 -1.63 -6.70
C LEU A 192 16.22 -1.20 -7.89
N GLU A 193 17.25 -1.99 -8.24
CA GLU A 193 18.11 -1.73 -9.39
C GLU A 193 17.30 -1.77 -10.69
N ILE A 194 16.50 -2.84 -10.92
CA ILE A 194 15.68 -3.01 -12.12
C ILE A 194 14.71 -1.83 -12.30
N ILE A 195 14.05 -1.39 -11.22
CA ILE A 195 13.16 -0.24 -11.29
C ILE A 195 13.94 1.02 -11.63
N GLY A 196 15.12 1.23 -11.03
CA GLY A 196 16.00 2.36 -11.33
C GLY A 196 16.50 2.34 -12.79
N GLU A 197 16.92 1.18 -13.29
CA GLU A 197 17.32 0.97 -14.69
C GLU A 197 16.16 1.28 -15.64
N TYR A 198 14.95 0.81 -15.33
CA TYR A 198 13.76 1.09 -16.13
C TYR A 198 13.45 2.59 -16.18
N ILE A 199 13.52 3.29 -15.04
CA ILE A 199 13.32 4.74 -14.97
C ILE A 199 14.38 5.46 -15.80
N ALA A 200 15.66 5.11 -15.64
CA ALA A 200 16.75 5.73 -16.37
C ALA A 200 16.61 5.55 -17.90
N ALA A 201 16.12 4.39 -18.33
CA ALA A 201 15.95 4.10 -19.75
C ALA A 201 14.73 4.80 -20.38
N ASN A 202 13.65 4.97 -19.64
CA ASN A 202 12.38 5.43 -20.20
C ASN A 202 12.00 6.86 -19.78
N TYR A 203 12.56 7.36 -18.68
CA TYR A 203 12.17 8.62 -18.04
C TYR A 203 13.38 9.53 -17.75
N ALA A 204 14.51 9.36 -18.42
CA ALA A 204 15.73 10.16 -18.21
C ALA A 204 15.50 11.68 -18.33
N ALA A 205 14.60 12.12 -19.21
CA ALA A 205 14.24 13.52 -19.40
C ALA A 205 12.99 13.95 -18.59
N TYR A 206 12.46 13.09 -17.74
CA TYR A 206 11.24 13.38 -16.99
C TYR A 206 11.55 14.31 -15.81
N ALA A 207 11.03 15.52 -15.87
CA ALA A 207 11.35 16.59 -14.90
C ALA A 207 10.46 16.57 -13.65
N LYS A 208 9.54 15.61 -13.54
CA LYS A 208 8.58 15.51 -12.45
C LYS A 208 8.96 14.35 -11.50
N PRO A 209 8.50 14.37 -10.25
CA PRO A 209 8.86 13.33 -9.30
C PRO A 209 8.33 11.94 -9.70
N ILE A 210 9.13 10.91 -9.41
CA ILE A 210 8.78 9.51 -9.55
C ILE A 210 8.80 8.88 -8.17
N TYR A 211 7.69 8.28 -7.77
CA TYR A 211 7.52 7.66 -6.46
C TYR A 211 7.43 6.15 -6.56
N LEU A 212 8.06 5.46 -5.63
CA LEU A 212 7.93 4.02 -5.43
C LEU A 212 7.30 3.78 -4.06
N ALA A 213 6.21 3.03 -4.01
CA ALA A 213 5.50 2.71 -2.78
C ALA A 213 5.19 1.20 -2.70
N GLY A 214 5.37 0.60 -1.54
CA GLY A 214 5.07 -0.83 -1.36
C GLY A 214 5.67 -1.45 -0.12
N ASP A 215 5.31 -2.70 0.11
CA ASP A 215 6.00 -3.60 1.01
C ASP A 215 7.30 -4.07 0.33
N LEU A 216 8.42 -3.50 0.77
CA LEU A 216 9.73 -3.83 0.22
C LEU A 216 10.37 -5.04 0.92
N ASN A 217 9.72 -5.57 1.96
CA ASN A 217 10.21 -6.70 2.76
C ASN A 217 11.66 -6.52 3.25
N MET A 218 12.11 -5.28 3.42
CA MET A 218 13.46 -4.94 3.89
C MET A 218 13.39 -3.89 4.99
N LYS A 219 14.18 -4.07 6.04
CA LYS A 219 14.23 -3.14 7.19
C LYS A 219 15.04 -1.88 6.88
N ASN A 220 16.05 -2.01 6.01
CA ASN A 220 16.94 -0.94 5.61
C ASN A 220 17.03 -0.88 4.09
N ILE A 221 16.84 0.29 3.54
CA ILE A 221 17.00 0.52 2.10
C ILE A 221 18.49 0.79 1.84
N PRO A 222 19.15 0.07 0.91
CA PRO A 222 20.56 0.26 0.60
C PRO A 222 20.79 1.51 -0.26
N LEU A 223 20.45 2.70 0.27
CA LEU A 223 20.47 3.97 -0.47
C LEU A 223 21.87 4.32 -1.02
N ALA A 224 22.92 3.85 -0.37
CA ALA A 224 24.29 4.05 -0.86
C ALA A 224 24.55 3.35 -2.20
N ALA A 225 23.92 2.20 -2.43
CA ALA A 225 24.00 1.45 -3.68
C ALA A 225 23.03 1.97 -4.74
N THR A 226 21.92 2.56 -4.31
CA THR A 226 20.83 3.01 -5.20
C THR A 226 20.83 4.51 -5.48
N LYS A 227 21.87 5.22 -5.22
CA LYS A 227 22.19 6.68 -5.35
C LYS A 227 21.03 7.65 -5.73
N SER A 228 20.00 7.17 -6.41
CA SER A 228 18.87 7.97 -6.93
C SER A 228 17.64 7.96 -6.04
N TRP A 229 17.53 7.03 -5.09
CA TRP A 229 16.35 6.91 -4.24
C TRP A 229 16.50 7.61 -2.90
N LYS A 230 15.44 8.28 -2.47
CA LYS A 230 15.34 8.89 -1.15
C LYS A 230 14.08 8.41 -0.44
N VAL A 231 14.21 7.93 0.78
CA VAL A 231 13.07 7.59 1.64
C VAL A 231 12.34 8.85 2.06
N ILE A 232 11.04 8.91 1.82
CA ILE A 232 10.16 10.00 2.23
C ILE A 232 9.06 9.56 3.20
N SER A 233 8.93 8.26 3.44
CA SER A 233 8.02 7.71 4.46
C SER A 233 8.52 7.92 5.88
N THR A 234 7.60 7.82 6.86
CA THR A 234 7.94 7.93 8.29
C THR A 234 8.87 6.80 8.74
N SER A 235 9.48 6.95 9.91
CA SER A 235 10.32 5.90 10.52
C SER A 235 9.53 4.90 11.35
N ALA A 236 8.21 5.04 11.45
CA ALA A 236 7.36 4.16 12.23
C ALA A 236 7.39 2.71 11.71
N ASN A 237 7.22 1.76 12.62
CA ASN A 237 7.07 0.36 12.24
C ASN A 237 5.76 0.14 11.49
N THR A 238 5.79 -0.69 10.47
CA THR A 238 4.65 -1.00 9.60
C THR A 238 4.21 -2.45 9.72
N PHE A 239 5.12 -3.33 10.05
CA PHE A 239 4.86 -4.71 10.41
C PHE A 239 4.88 -4.84 11.92
N VAL A 240 3.70 -4.70 12.55
CA VAL A 240 3.56 -4.60 14.02
C VAL A 240 3.11 -5.91 14.67
N ASN A 241 2.53 -6.83 13.89
CA ASN A 241 2.05 -8.13 14.37
C ASN A 241 3.18 -9.16 14.45
N SER A 242 4.23 -8.84 15.18
CA SER A 242 5.32 -9.76 15.43
C SER A 242 6.00 -9.46 16.76
N SER A 243 6.74 -10.42 17.29
CA SER A 243 7.61 -10.22 18.47
C SER A 243 8.73 -9.21 18.23
N SER A 244 8.96 -8.82 16.99
CA SER A 244 9.97 -7.83 16.58
C SER A 244 9.38 -6.88 15.53
N PRO A 245 8.59 -5.88 15.95
CA PRO A 245 8.03 -4.89 15.05
C PRO A 245 9.10 -4.23 14.17
N SER A 246 8.78 -4.01 12.91
CA SER A 246 9.73 -3.44 11.95
C SER A 246 9.04 -2.63 10.87
N ARG A 247 9.77 -1.67 10.28
CA ARG A 247 9.32 -0.98 9.10
C ARG A 247 9.77 -1.77 7.87
N ILE A 248 8.83 -2.20 7.04
CA ILE A 248 9.08 -2.91 5.78
C ILE A 248 8.33 -2.28 4.60
N ASP A 249 7.37 -1.40 4.89
CA ASP A 249 6.66 -0.63 3.89
C ASP A 249 7.28 0.77 3.77
N PHE A 250 7.47 1.21 2.54
CA PHE A 250 8.18 2.45 2.25
C PHE A 250 7.49 3.23 1.14
N VAL A 251 7.69 4.56 1.18
CA VAL A 251 7.56 5.43 0.02
C VAL A 251 8.91 6.08 -0.23
N LEU A 252 9.39 5.93 -1.46
CA LEU A 252 10.65 6.49 -1.95
C LEU A 252 10.35 7.52 -3.05
N VAL A 253 11.26 8.46 -3.25
CA VAL A 253 11.30 9.36 -4.42
C VAL A 253 12.62 9.16 -5.14
N TYR A 254 12.54 9.10 -6.49
CA TYR A 254 13.69 8.98 -7.40
C TYR A 254 14.25 10.36 -7.74
#